data_9f1fc65d7a296a38654861760094406f
#
_entry.id   9f1fc65d7a296a38654861760094406f
#
_cell.length_a   1.000
_cell.length_b   1.000
_cell.length_c   1.000
_cell.angle_alpha   90.00
_cell.angle_beta   90.00
_cell.angle_gamma   90.00
#
_symmetry.space_group_name_H-M   'P 1'
#
loop_
_entity.id
_entity.type
_entity.pdbx_description
1 polymer ?
#
loop_
_entity_poly.entity_id
_entity_poly.type
_entity_poly.pdbx_seq_one_letter_code
_entity_poly.pdbx_strand_id
1 'polypeptide(L)'
;MRHTSKSLSQEAGQILGRLRCSRPLVHNITNYVVMNFTANALLSLGASPVMAHAREEVEEMVSMAGALVLNIGTLSREWIDSMHAAGIRAGKMNIPVVLDPVGAGATSLRTRTAREFLDQGFISLVRGNASEIMALGGTSGTRGVDTAHSVLE
;
A
#
# COMPACT_ATOMS: atom_id res chain seq x y z
N MET A 1 19.49 -2.58 34.07
CA MET A 1 18.41 -3.36 33.44
C MET A 1 18.77 -3.60 31.98
N ARG A 2 19.04 -4.84 31.59
CA ARG A 2 19.30 -5.21 30.18
C ARG A 2 17.96 -5.26 29.47
N HIS A 3 17.66 -4.30 28.60
CA HIS A 3 16.57 -4.45 27.62
C HIS A 3 16.96 -5.58 26.69
N THR A 4 16.42 -6.77 26.89
CA THR A 4 16.47 -7.86 25.89
C THR A 4 15.64 -7.40 24.69
N SER A 5 16.34 -7.04 23.59
CA SER A 5 15.67 -6.78 22.32
C SER A 5 14.93 -8.05 21.92
N LYS A 6 13.60 -7.95 21.73
CA LYS A 6 12.79 -9.05 21.18
C LYS A 6 13.31 -9.37 19.79
N SER A 7 13.35 -10.68 19.45
CA SER A 7 13.69 -11.05 18.07
C SER A 7 12.56 -10.62 17.11
N LEU A 8 12.92 -10.33 15.83
CA LEU A 8 11.93 -9.97 14.80
C LEU A 8 10.79 -10.97 14.69
N SER A 9 11.08 -12.27 14.87
CA SER A 9 10.05 -13.33 14.85
C SER A 9 9.06 -13.22 16.02
N GLN A 10 9.54 -12.86 17.20
CA GLN A 10 8.66 -12.63 18.37
C GLN A 10 7.78 -11.40 18.16
N GLU A 11 8.32 -10.33 17.60
CA GLU A 11 7.55 -9.13 17.27
C GLU A 11 6.48 -9.42 16.21
N ALA A 12 6.87 -10.13 15.13
CA ALA A 12 5.93 -10.55 14.07
C ALA A 12 4.80 -11.44 14.65
N GLY A 13 5.13 -12.39 15.52
CA GLY A 13 4.12 -13.23 16.19
C GLY A 13 3.14 -12.41 17.05
N GLN A 14 3.63 -11.40 17.78
CA GLN A 14 2.77 -10.50 18.57
C GLN A 14 1.89 -9.62 17.70
N ILE A 15 2.42 -9.11 16.56
CA ILE A 15 1.64 -8.32 15.60
C ILE A 15 0.52 -9.19 15.02
N LEU A 16 0.83 -10.41 14.60
CA LEU A 16 -0.17 -11.36 14.07
C LEU A 16 -1.25 -11.69 15.12
N GLY A 17 -0.86 -11.89 16.38
CA GLY A 17 -1.79 -12.10 17.48
C GLY A 17 -2.76 -10.93 17.67
N ARG A 18 -2.25 -9.68 17.66
CA ARG A 18 -3.08 -8.47 17.74
C ARG A 18 -4.03 -8.34 16.54
N LEU A 19 -3.53 -8.58 15.34
CA LEU A 19 -4.32 -8.53 14.11
C LEU A 19 -5.49 -9.51 14.16
N ARG A 20 -5.26 -10.76 14.59
CA ARG A 20 -6.31 -11.78 14.76
C ARG A 20 -7.34 -11.46 15.83
N CYS A 21 -6.92 -10.79 16.90
CA CYS A 21 -7.85 -10.33 17.94
C CYS A 21 -8.71 -9.15 17.48
N SER A 22 -8.12 -8.17 16.82
CA SER A 22 -8.81 -6.93 16.42
C SER A 22 -9.60 -7.08 15.11
N ARG A 23 -9.23 -8.02 14.24
CA ARG A 23 -9.84 -8.26 12.91
C ARG A 23 -10.09 -6.98 12.13
N PRO A 24 -9.08 -6.14 11.94
CA PRO A 24 -9.28 -4.82 11.36
C PRO A 24 -9.84 -4.91 9.94
N LEU A 25 -10.71 -3.98 9.59
CA LEU A 25 -11.08 -3.76 8.20
C LEU A 25 -9.89 -3.14 7.48
N VAL A 26 -9.41 -3.77 6.41
CA VAL A 26 -8.33 -3.26 5.56
C VAL A 26 -8.92 -2.91 4.20
N HIS A 27 -8.99 -1.61 3.91
CA HIS A 27 -9.48 -1.11 2.64
C HIS A 27 -8.36 -1.17 1.61
N ASN A 28 -8.60 -1.86 0.49
CA ASN A 28 -7.62 -2.03 -0.58
C ASN A 28 -8.16 -1.41 -1.87
N ILE A 29 -7.51 -0.39 -2.38
CA ILE A 29 -7.65 0.04 -3.77
C ILE A 29 -6.43 -0.50 -4.48
N THR A 30 -6.57 -1.70 -5.06
CA THR A 30 -5.45 -2.52 -5.54
C THR A 30 -5.61 -2.88 -7.01
N ASN A 31 -4.63 -3.56 -7.57
CA ASN A 31 -4.64 -3.96 -8.97
C ASN A 31 -5.44 -5.26 -9.20
N TYR A 32 -5.95 -5.42 -10.42
CA TYR A 32 -6.78 -6.58 -10.81
C TYR A 32 -6.05 -7.92 -10.70
N VAL A 33 -4.72 -7.93 -10.88
CA VAL A 33 -3.93 -9.17 -10.92
C VAL A 33 -3.85 -9.83 -9.55
N VAL A 34 -3.69 -9.02 -8.48
CA VAL A 34 -3.48 -9.54 -7.12
C VAL A 34 -4.70 -9.43 -6.21
N MET A 35 -5.80 -8.84 -6.67
CA MET A 35 -6.99 -8.54 -5.86
C MET A 35 -7.51 -9.76 -5.09
N ASN A 36 -7.74 -10.87 -5.77
CA ASN A 36 -8.22 -12.10 -5.14
C ASN A 36 -7.18 -12.70 -4.18
N PHE A 37 -5.90 -12.74 -4.59
CA PHE A 37 -4.83 -13.27 -3.75
C PHE A 37 -4.65 -12.43 -2.48
N THR A 38 -4.67 -11.10 -2.60
CA THR A 38 -4.55 -10.18 -1.46
C THR A 38 -5.71 -10.36 -0.48
N ALA A 39 -6.95 -10.48 -0.98
CA ALA A 39 -8.11 -10.73 -0.14
C ALA A 39 -7.96 -12.03 0.66
N ASN A 40 -7.61 -13.13 0.00
CA ASN A 40 -7.42 -14.42 0.67
C ASN A 40 -6.26 -14.41 1.66
N ALA A 41 -5.15 -13.74 1.35
CA ALA A 41 -4.03 -13.61 2.26
C ALA A 41 -4.41 -12.85 3.53
N LEU A 42 -5.11 -11.72 3.41
CA LEU A 42 -5.59 -10.94 4.56
C LEU A 42 -6.58 -11.73 5.41
N LEU A 43 -7.53 -12.44 4.79
CA LEU A 43 -8.47 -13.33 5.50
C LEU A 43 -7.72 -14.43 6.27
N SER A 44 -6.73 -15.06 5.66
CA SER A 44 -5.91 -16.12 6.29
C SER A 44 -5.10 -15.58 7.48
N LEU A 45 -4.67 -14.32 7.43
CA LEU A 45 -4.00 -13.65 8.54
C LEU A 45 -4.99 -13.26 9.66
N GLY A 46 -6.28 -13.16 9.38
CA GLY A 46 -7.32 -12.80 10.34
C GLY A 46 -7.82 -11.36 10.23
N ALA A 47 -7.44 -10.63 9.18
CA ALA A 47 -8.01 -9.32 8.85
C ALA A 47 -9.31 -9.45 8.04
N SER A 48 -10.06 -8.35 7.92
CA SER A 48 -11.26 -8.25 7.08
C SER A 48 -10.93 -7.35 5.86
N PRO A 49 -10.59 -7.92 4.69
CA PRO A 49 -10.31 -7.12 3.50
C PRO A 49 -11.58 -6.59 2.84
N VAL A 50 -11.51 -5.38 2.29
CA VAL A 50 -12.52 -4.83 1.37
C VAL A 50 -11.83 -4.24 0.15
N MET A 51 -12.36 -4.55 -1.06
CA MET A 51 -11.83 -4.13 -2.37
C MET A 51 -12.76 -3.11 -3.01
N ALA A 52 -13.02 -2.00 -2.32
CA ALA A 52 -13.88 -0.93 -2.80
C ALA A 52 -13.05 0.14 -3.55
N HIS A 53 -13.42 0.45 -4.77
CA HIS A 53 -12.70 1.42 -5.61
C HIS A 53 -13.61 2.42 -6.34
N ALA A 54 -14.94 2.27 -6.20
CA ALA A 54 -15.86 3.22 -6.80
C ALA A 54 -15.71 4.60 -6.13
N ARG A 55 -15.63 5.67 -6.94
CA ARG A 55 -15.40 7.03 -6.45
C ARG A 55 -16.46 7.49 -5.45
N GLU A 56 -17.66 6.97 -5.61
CA GLU A 56 -18.85 7.32 -4.81
C GLU A 56 -18.78 6.76 -3.38
N GLU A 57 -18.03 5.69 -3.15
CA GLU A 57 -18.01 5.00 -1.85
C GLU A 57 -16.66 5.04 -1.11
N VAL A 58 -15.55 5.35 -1.80
CA VAL A 58 -14.19 5.17 -1.22
C VAL A 58 -13.96 6.01 0.04
N GLU A 59 -14.56 7.19 0.16
CA GLU A 59 -14.41 8.04 1.33
C GLU A 59 -15.21 7.52 2.54
N GLU A 60 -16.37 6.95 2.30
CA GLU A 60 -17.17 6.30 3.34
C GLU A 60 -16.48 5.00 3.77
N MET A 61 -16.06 4.18 2.83
CA MET A 61 -15.40 2.90 3.09
C MET A 61 -14.11 3.07 3.91
N VAL A 62 -13.23 4.00 3.50
CA VAL A 62 -11.98 4.24 4.25
C VAL A 62 -12.26 4.77 5.65
N SER A 63 -13.34 5.51 5.87
CA SER A 63 -13.69 6.05 7.19
C SER A 63 -14.02 4.94 8.21
N MET A 64 -14.37 3.75 7.76
CA MET A 64 -14.63 2.57 8.60
C MET A 64 -13.39 1.66 8.73
N ALA A 65 -12.34 1.90 7.95
CA ALA A 65 -11.18 1.03 7.88
C ALA A 65 -10.14 1.31 8.99
N GLY A 66 -9.44 0.28 9.41
CA GLY A 66 -8.26 0.39 10.28
C GLY A 66 -6.97 0.68 9.50
N ALA A 67 -6.96 0.49 8.18
CA ALA A 67 -5.85 0.83 7.29
C ALA A 67 -6.33 0.92 5.83
N LEU A 68 -5.61 1.71 5.03
CA LEU A 68 -5.78 1.83 3.57
C LEU A 68 -4.53 1.31 2.87
N VAL A 69 -4.71 0.49 1.84
CA VAL A 69 -3.65 0.02 0.94
C VAL A 69 -3.91 0.52 -0.47
N LEU A 70 -2.95 1.23 -1.04
CA LEU A 70 -2.98 1.73 -2.41
C LEU A 70 -1.92 1.01 -3.25
N ASN A 71 -2.35 0.27 -4.27
CA ASN A 71 -1.45 -0.43 -5.19
C ASN A 71 -1.72 0.02 -6.62
N ILE A 72 -0.69 0.57 -7.27
CA ILE A 72 -0.80 1.23 -8.59
C ILE A 72 -0.50 0.31 -9.78
N GLY A 73 -0.63 -1.01 -9.63
CA GLY A 73 -0.23 -1.98 -10.67
C GLY A 73 -1.08 -1.96 -11.95
N THR A 74 -2.35 -1.56 -11.87
CA THR A 74 -3.25 -1.44 -13.04
C THR A 74 -4.06 -0.15 -12.96
N LEU A 75 -3.38 0.99 -13.21
CA LEU A 75 -3.99 2.31 -13.11
C LEU A 75 -4.98 2.60 -14.24
N SER A 76 -6.10 3.22 -13.89
CA SER A 76 -6.96 4.03 -14.74
C SER A 76 -7.12 5.42 -14.11
N ARG A 77 -7.70 6.36 -14.84
CA ARG A 77 -7.97 7.70 -14.31
C ARG A 77 -8.91 7.64 -13.10
N GLU A 78 -9.97 6.89 -13.21
CA GLU A 78 -10.98 6.70 -12.17
C GLU A 78 -10.37 6.11 -10.90
N TRP A 79 -9.44 5.17 -11.05
CA TRP A 79 -8.72 4.57 -9.91
C TRP A 79 -7.79 5.55 -9.22
N ILE A 80 -7.07 6.37 -10.00
CA ILE A 80 -6.23 7.43 -9.44
C ILE A 80 -7.08 8.42 -8.66
N ASP A 81 -8.22 8.87 -9.20
CA ASP A 81 -9.14 9.79 -8.54
C ASP A 81 -9.71 9.19 -7.24
N SER A 82 -10.07 7.90 -7.26
CA SER A 82 -10.52 7.16 -6.08
C SER A 82 -9.43 7.01 -5.01
N MET A 83 -8.21 6.68 -5.42
CA MET A 83 -7.05 6.60 -4.53
C MET A 83 -6.74 7.94 -3.87
N HIS A 84 -6.79 9.03 -4.61
CA HIS A 84 -6.63 10.39 -4.07
C HIS A 84 -7.68 10.71 -3.02
N ALA A 85 -8.96 10.49 -3.34
CA ALA A 85 -10.05 10.77 -2.42
C ALA A 85 -9.94 9.96 -1.13
N ALA A 86 -9.72 8.64 -1.24
CA ALA A 86 -9.53 7.76 -0.09
C ALA A 86 -8.29 8.15 0.73
N GLY A 87 -7.16 8.46 0.08
CA GLY A 87 -5.91 8.86 0.73
C GLY A 87 -6.05 10.16 1.53
N ILE A 88 -6.64 11.19 0.94
CA ILE A 88 -6.92 12.47 1.62
C ILE A 88 -7.86 12.24 2.81
N ARG A 89 -8.90 11.44 2.64
CA ARG A 89 -9.84 11.11 3.72
C ARG A 89 -9.16 10.34 4.85
N ALA A 90 -8.33 9.35 4.52
CA ALA A 90 -7.54 8.59 5.49
C ALA A 90 -6.60 9.49 6.29
N GLY A 91 -5.88 10.40 5.62
CA GLY A 91 -5.00 11.37 6.27
C GLY A 91 -5.73 12.26 7.28
N LYS A 92 -6.92 12.78 6.93
CA LYS A 92 -7.75 13.58 7.83
C LYS A 92 -8.22 12.81 9.07
N MET A 93 -8.34 11.49 8.97
CA MET A 93 -8.79 10.61 10.05
C MET A 93 -7.65 9.91 10.79
N ASN A 94 -6.40 10.18 10.44
CA ASN A 94 -5.21 9.49 10.95
C ASN A 94 -5.26 7.97 10.73
N ILE A 95 -5.89 7.51 9.66
CA ILE A 95 -5.88 6.12 9.24
C ILE A 95 -4.58 5.86 8.48
N PRO A 96 -3.77 4.85 8.85
CA PRO A 96 -2.51 4.58 8.19
C PRO A 96 -2.71 4.14 6.74
N VAL A 97 -1.88 4.70 5.84
CA VAL A 97 -1.92 4.42 4.40
C VAL A 97 -0.62 3.77 3.97
N VAL A 98 -0.72 2.60 3.35
CA VAL A 98 0.41 1.89 2.72
C VAL A 98 0.35 2.09 1.22
N LEU A 99 1.42 2.60 0.62
CA LEU A 99 1.59 2.70 -0.83
C LEU A 99 2.47 1.56 -1.34
N ASP A 100 1.96 0.80 -2.31
CA ASP A 100 2.71 -0.16 -3.12
C ASP A 100 2.86 0.41 -4.54
N PRO A 101 4.01 1.05 -4.86
CA PRO A 101 4.22 1.81 -6.09
C PRO A 101 4.60 0.92 -7.28
N VAL A 102 3.84 -0.16 -7.50
CA VAL A 102 4.11 -1.19 -8.51
C VAL A 102 4.47 -0.59 -9.87
N GLY A 103 5.70 -0.87 -10.32
CA GLY A 103 6.20 -0.40 -11.61
C GLY A 103 6.53 1.09 -11.67
N ALA A 104 6.72 1.77 -10.55
CA ALA A 104 7.33 3.10 -10.51
C ALA A 104 8.73 3.03 -11.17
N GLY A 105 9.04 3.98 -12.04
CA GLY A 105 10.22 3.95 -12.90
C GLY A 105 10.00 3.31 -14.27
N ALA A 106 9.03 2.43 -14.46
CA ALA A 106 8.74 1.80 -15.74
C ALA A 106 7.96 2.71 -16.70
N THR A 107 7.05 3.53 -16.17
CA THR A 107 6.30 4.52 -16.95
C THR A 107 6.20 5.85 -16.22
N SER A 108 6.06 6.94 -16.99
CA SER A 108 5.87 8.28 -16.42
C SER A 108 4.57 8.40 -15.63
N LEU A 109 3.50 7.72 -16.05
CA LEU A 109 2.23 7.72 -15.33
C LEU A 109 2.40 7.16 -13.91
N ARG A 110 2.96 5.95 -13.77
CA ARG A 110 3.14 5.28 -12.47
C ARG A 110 4.05 6.08 -11.54
N THR A 111 5.18 6.54 -12.06
CA THR A 111 6.15 7.31 -11.26
C THR A 111 5.56 8.62 -10.78
N ARG A 112 4.85 9.35 -11.66
CA ARG A 112 4.21 10.61 -11.31
C ARG A 112 3.10 10.39 -10.28
N THR A 113 2.20 9.44 -10.50
CA THR A 113 1.11 9.13 -9.55
C THR A 113 1.64 8.78 -8.16
N ALA A 114 2.67 7.91 -8.08
CA ALA A 114 3.25 7.54 -6.80
C ALA A 114 3.88 8.76 -6.08
N ARG A 115 4.58 9.65 -6.82
CA ARG A 115 5.14 10.89 -6.26
C ARG A 115 4.05 11.85 -5.81
N GLU A 116 3.00 12.06 -6.59
CA GLU A 116 1.85 12.90 -6.23
C GLU A 116 1.22 12.44 -4.92
N PHE A 117 1.06 11.11 -4.70
CA PHE A 117 0.54 10.58 -3.43
C PHE A 117 1.48 10.87 -2.25
N LEU A 118 2.80 10.77 -2.45
CA LEU A 118 3.80 11.10 -1.42
C LEU A 118 3.78 12.59 -1.08
N ASP A 119 3.74 13.46 -2.09
CA ASP A 119 3.76 14.92 -1.93
C ASP A 119 2.53 15.43 -1.17
N GLN A 120 1.40 14.72 -1.23
CA GLN A 120 0.20 15.05 -0.47
C GLN A 120 0.28 14.70 1.02
N GLY A 121 1.30 13.97 1.45
CA GLY A 121 1.61 13.74 2.87
C GLY A 121 0.68 12.78 3.62
N PHE A 122 -0.22 12.07 2.94
CA PHE A 122 -1.10 11.09 3.60
C PHE A 122 -0.48 9.66 3.67
N ILE A 123 0.62 9.40 2.98
CA ILE A 123 1.27 8.07 2.99
C ILE A 123 2.04 7.85 4.29
N SER A 124 1.73 6.77 4.99
CA SER A 124 2.42 6.36 6.23
C SER A 124 3.59 5.42 5.98
N LEU A 125 3.50 4.58 4.94
CA LEU A 125 4.51 3.58 4.61
C LEU A 125 4.54 3.35 3.09
N VAL A 126 5.74 3.23 2.53
CA VAL A 126 5.95 2.76 1.16
C VAL A 126 6.56 1.37 1.20
N ARG A 127 6.00 0.43 0.46
CA ARG A 127 6.50 -0.93 0.31
C ARG A 127 6.65 -1.24 -1.17
N GLY A 128 7.87 -1.46 -1.61
CA GLY A 128 8.20 -1.75 -3.01
C GLY A 128 9.52 -2.50 -3.11
N ASN A 129 9.88 -2.94 -4.31
CA ASN A 129 11.22 -3.45 -4.59
C ASN A 129 12.24 -2.30 -4.65
N ALA A 130 13.54 -2.63 -4.69
CA ALA A 130 14.61 -1.65 -4.69
C ALA A 130 14.50 -0.65 -5.86
N SER A 131 14.19 -1.12 -7.07
CA SER A 131 14.05 -0.26 -8.25
C SER A 131 12.89 0.72 -8.13
N GLU A 132 11.75 0.29 -7.60
CA GLU A 132 10.58 1.14 -7.37
C GLU A 132 10.88 2.23 -6.35
N ILE A 133 11.53 1.87 -5.24
CA ILE A 133 11.91 2.85 -4.20
C ILE A 133 12.93 3.86 -4.74
N MET A 134 13.95 3.40 -5.47
CA MET A 134 14.95 4.29 -6.08
C MET A 134 14.33 5.20 -7.15
N ALA A 135 13.37 4.72 -7.93
CA ALA A 135 12.65 5.53 -8.91
C ALA A 135 11.87 6.68 -8.27
N LEU A 136 11.34 6.50 -7.08
CA LEU A 136 10.70 7.59 -6.32
C LEU A 136 11.71 8.65 -5.88
N GLY A 137 12.94 8.24 -5.55
CA GLY A 137 14.07 9.13 -5.26
C GLY A 137 14.73 9.75 -6.50
N GLY A 138 14.35 9.36 -7.73
CA GLY A 138 14.87 9.93 -8.98
C GLY A 138 16.11 9.27 -9.57
N THR A 139 16.52 8.08 -9.11
CA THR A 139 17.85 7.49 -9.41
C THR A 139 17.85 6.24 -10.31
N SER A 140 16.73 5.63 -10.64
CA SER A 140 16.72 4.44 -11.54
C SER A 140 15.36 4.15 -12.18
N GLY A 141 15.37 3.28 -13.19
CA GLY A 141 14.18 2.76 -13.86
C GLY A 141 13.87 1.31 -13.49
N THR A 142 12.66 0.87 -13.79
CA THR A 142 12.22 -0.52 -13.63
C THR A 142 11.71 -1.10 -14.94
N ARG A 143 11.63 -2.42 -15.04
CA ARG A 143 10.91 -3.14 -16.11
C ARG A 143 9.62 -3.74 -15.52
N GLY A 144 8.49 -3.08 -15.78
CA GLY A 144 7.21 -3.56 -15.24
C GLY A 144 7.24 -3.67 -13.71
N VAL A 145 7.16 -4.89 -13.19
CA VAL A 145 7.22 -5.20 -11.74
C VAL A 145 8.58 -5.78 -11.31
N ASP A 146 9.49 -6.03 -12.26
CA ASP A 146 10.79 -6.61 -11.99
C ASP A 146 11.83 -5.55 -11.66
N THR A 147 12.80 -5.90 -10.83
CA THR A 147 13.95 -5.03 -10.52
C THR A 147 14.87 -4.90 -11.74
N ALA A 148 15.26 -3.68 -12.09
CA ALA A 148 16.24 -3.45 -13.16
C ALA A 148 17.62 -4.00 -12.75
N HIS A 149 18.34 -4.62 -13.69
CA HIS A 149 19.66 -5.22 -13.45
C HIS A 149 20.69 -4.25 -12.87
N SER A 150 20.60 -2.96 -13.18
CA SER A 150 21.50 -1.91 -12.67
C SER A 150 21.40 -1.64 -11.16
N VAL A 151 20.48 -2.29 -10.46
CA VAL A 151 20.29 -2.11 -9.01
C VAL A 151 20.88 -3.28 -8.22
N LEU A 152 21.39 -4.32 -8.91
CA LEU A 152 21.92 -5.55 -8.29
C LEU A 152 23.48 -5.62 -8.27
N GLU A 153 24.18 -4.57 -8.70
CA GLU A 153 25.64 -4.46 -8.62
C GLU A 153 26.12 -3.66 -7.41
#